data_37f842aa83c6dd9b13c552db735e91a7
#
_entry.id   37f842aa83c6dd9b13c552db735e91a7
#
_cell.length_a   1.000
_cell.length_b   1.000
_cell.length_c   1.000
_cell.angle_alpha   90.00
_cell.angle_beta   90.00
_cell.angle_gamma   90.00
#
_symmetry.space_group_name_H-M   'P 1'
#
loop_
_entity.id
_entity.type
_entity.pdbx_description
1 polymer ?
#
loop_
_entity_poly.entity_id
_entity_poly.type
_entity_poly.pdbx_seq_one_letter_code
_entity_poly.pdbx_strand_id
1 'polypeptide(L)'
;RRRLRPVKGRIAVTGFRVGELLEQPNLGSVSCEAGLNGVVGKGLIDARVDGSVSQLEFNGYDYDSLCFGGRLTEKTFNGHVRADDPALRFDFQGEGGFNPERPHYDFDLDLIHADLARMHLNRRDSVSVLSALVEARASGRTLDDLNGKVTVGDVVYRYNADTLRTTRLTLDGQNSAGSKYLSLQSEFADATFRSRTDYKTVFEYLRSSLEKYIPLLYDERKARKRAAGAVSVVDDYSVLSVDVKHFTPVADAVADGLQIADGSQLRLLF
;
A
#
# COMPACT_ATOMS: atom_id res chain seq x y z
N ARG A 1 40.37 2.49 -7.76
CA ARG A 1 40.00 1.37 -6.87
C ARG A 1 39.14 1.93 -5.74
N ARG A 2 37.86 1.57 -5.68
CA ARG A 2 36.95 1.95 -4.58
C ARG A 2 37.46 1.29 -3.30
N ARG A 3 37.83 2.06 -2.29
CA ARG A 3 38.23 1.49 -0.98
C ARG A 3 36.97 1.06 -0.22
N LEU A 4 36.71 -0.23 -0.19
CA LEU A 4 35.75 -0.87 0.70
C LEU A 4 36.35 -0.92 2.10
N ARG A 5 35.57 -0.59 3.10
CA ARG A 5 35.96 -0.69 4.52
C ARG A 5 35.05 -1.72 5.18
N PRO A 6 35.61 -2.73 5.83
CA PRO A 6 34.84 -3.59 6.68
C PRO A 6 34.28 -2.78 7.85
N VAL A 7 33.00 -2.99 8.12
CA VAL A 7 32.31 -2.40 9.27
C VAL A 7 31.67 -3.54 10.05
N LYS A 8 31.96 -3.57 11.33
CA LYS A 8 31.29 -4.43 12.29
C LYS A 8 31.03 -3.62 13.55
N GLY A 9 29.77 -3.53 13.94
CA GLY A 9 29.39 -2.72 15.10
C GLY A 9 27.99 -3.01 15.56
N ARG A 10 27.65 -2.44 16.71
CA ARG A 10 26.31 -2.37 17.26
C ARG A 10 25.97 -0.91 17.48
N ILE A 11 24.76 -0.52 17.12
CA ILE A 11 24.21 0.81 17.32
C ILE A 11 23.02 0.65 18.24
N ALA A 12 22.97 1.46 19.29
CA ALA A 12 21.82 1.60 20.16
C ALA A 12 21.39 3.06 20.15
N VAL A 13 20.12 3.30 19.94
CA VAL A 13 19.52 4.63 19.87
C VAL A 13 18.31 4.63 20.80
N THR A 14 18.16 5.69 21.59
CA THR A 14 17.02 5.84 22.50
C THR A 14 16.38 7.20 22.29
N GLY A 15 15.08 7.22 22.02
CA GLY A 15 14.29 8.45 21.88
C GLY A 15 14.74 9.35 20.73
N PHE A 16 15.30 8.81 19.68
CA PHE A 16 15.77 9.58 18.53
C PHE A 16 14.59 10.09 17.69
N ARG A 17 14.48 11.39 17.51
CA ARG A 17 13.40 12.03 16.75
C ARG A 17 13.62 11.93 15.25
N VAL A 18 13.32 10.76 14.72
CA VAL A 18 13.53 10.47 13.29
C VAL A 18 12.60 11.27 12.39
N GLY A 19 11.42 11.62 12.87
CA GLY A 19 10.45 12.44 12.13
C GLY A 19 10.96 13.87 11.84
N GLU A 20 11.64 14.47 12.79
CA GLU A 20 12.28 15.79 12.59
C GLU A 20 13.39 15.72 11.54
N LEU A 21 14.21 14.65 11.59
CA LEU A 21 15.31 14.46 10.62
C LEU A 21 14.81 14.23 9.18
N LEU A 22 13.71 13.48 9.03
CA LEU A 22 13.15 13.12 7.72
C LEU A 22 12.05 14.07 7.24
N GLU A 23 11.75 15.12 8.03
CA GLU A 23 10.66 16.07 7.76
C GLU A 23 9.30 15.36 7.55
N GLN A 24 9.06 14.27 8.30
CA GLN A 24 7.85 13.46 8.24
C GLN A 24 7.01 13.66 9.50
N PRO A 25 5.90 14.42 9.45
CA PRO A 25 5.12 14.78 10.63
C PRO A 25 4.43 13.58 11.32
N ASN A 26 4.22 12.49 10.59
CA ASN A 26 3.60 11.28 11.12
C ASN A 26 4.58 10.36 11.85
N LEU A 27 5.88 10.63 11.73
CA LEU A 27 6.93 9.84 12.35
C LEU A 27 7.49 10.59 13.56
N GLY A 28 7.46 9.98 14.73
CA GLY A 28 7.95 10.56 15.96
C GLY A 28 9.34 10.03 16.35
N SER A 29 9.45 9.56 17.58
CA SER A 29 10.68 9.04 18.14
C SER A 29 10.86 7.55 17.85
N VAL A 30 12.13 7.11 17.79
CA VAL A 30 12.50 5.70 17.69
C VAL A 30 13.55 5.33 18.74
N SER A 31 13.38 4.15 19.34
CA SER A 31 14.37 3.50 20.17
C SER A 31 14.66 2.13 19.61
N CYS A 32 15.90 1.87 19.24
CA CYS A 32 16.27 0.60 18.61
C CYS A 32 17.71 0.20 18.92
N GLU A 33 17.96 -1.10 18.82
CA GLU A 33 19.29 -1.68 18.80
C GLU A 33 19.49 -2.45 17.52
N ALA A 34 20.62 -2.27 16.85
CA ALA A 34 20.96 -2.96 15.62
C ALA A 34 22.43 -3.37 15.57
N GLY A 35 22.67 -4.60 15.16
CA GLY A 35 23.97 -5.11 14.74
C GLY A 35 24.19 -4.89 13.26
N LEU A 36 25.41 -4.51 12.88
CA LEU A 36 25.83 -4.35 11.49
C LEU A 36 27.13 -5.12 11.26
N ASN A 37 27.18 -5.93 10.21
CA ASN A 37 28.39 -6.65 9.80
C ASN A 37 28.48 -6.72 8.27
N GLY A 38 29.46 -6.05 7.70
CA GLY A 38 29.59 -6.00 6.24
C GLY A 38 30.68 -5.08 5.74
N VAL A 39 30.49 -4.54 4.55
CA VAL A 39 31.39 -3.59 3.91
C VAL A 39 30.64 -2.34 3.51
N VAL A 40 31.27 -1.19 3.75
CA VAL A 40 30.75 0.11 3.37
C VAL A 40 31.82 0.86 2.59
N GLY A 41 31.42 1.53 1.54
CA GLY A 41 32.29 2.38 0.72
C GLY A 41 31.51 3.54 0.14
N LYS A 42 32.15 4.42 -0.63
CA LYS A 42 31.46 5.54 -1.27
C LYS A 42 30.43 5.03 -2.28
N GLY A 43 29.14 5.11 -1.90
CA GLY A 43 28.02 4.63 -2.67
C GLY A 43 27.97 3.09 -2.78
N LEU A 44 28.45 2.36 -1.78
CA LEU A 44 28.31 0.91 -1.66
C LEU A 44 28.02 0.54 -0.20
N ILE A 45 26.94 -0.16 0.02
CA ILE A 45 26.59 -0.81 1.28
C ILE A 45 26.29 -2.27 0.95
N ASP A 46 26.93 -3.20 1.64
CA ASP A 46 26.60 -4.61 1.61
C ASP A 46 26.86 -5.17 3.00
N ALA A 47 25.80 -5.25 3.77
CA ALA A 47 25.88 -5.60 5.19
C ALA A 47 24.72 -6.49 5.61
N ARG A 48 25.04 -7.44 6.51
CA ARG A 48 24.04 -8.10 7.32
C ARG A 48 23.64 -7.18 8.45
N VAL A 49 22.35 -7.00 8.63
CA VAL A 49 21.77 -6.24 9.73
C VAL A 49 20.84 -7.14 10.52
N ASP A 50 20.86 -6.99 11.82
CA ASP A 50 19.93 -7.63 12.75
C ASP A 50 19.66 -6.69 13.91
N GLY A 51 18.43 -6.66 14.41
CA GLY A 51 18.08 -5.73 15.45
C GLY A 51 16.65 -5.83 15.94
N SER A 52 16.37 -4.98 16.91
CA SER A 52 15.03 -4.80 17.47
C SER A 52 14.72 -3.32 17.66
N VAL A 53 13.44 -3.01 17.50
CA VAL A 53 12.88 -1.70 17.82
C VAL A 53 12.02 -1.86 19.06
N SER A 54 12.42 -1.21 20.13
CA SER A 54 11.71 -1.22 21.40
C SER A 54 10.66 -0.13 21.52
N GLN A 55 10.73 0.89 20.64
CA GLN A 55 9.74 1.94 20.52
C GLN A 55 9.83 2.57 19.12
N LEU A 56 8.70 2.71 18.46
CA LEU A 56 8.55 3.48 17.23
C LEU A 56 7.24 4.26 17.30
N GLU A 57 7.33 5.56 17.41
CA GLU A 57 6.15 6.42 17.33
C GLU A 57 5.81 6.70 15.87
N PHE A 58 4.64 6.23 15.44
CA PHE A 58 4.11 6.51 14.10
C PHE A 58 2.63 6.79 14.15
N ASN A 59 2.22 7.89 13.52
CA ASN A 59 0.83 8.35 13.47
C ASN A 59 0.17 8.54 14.86
N GLY A 60 0.99 8.87 15.89
CA GLY A 60 0.55 9.06 17.27
C GLY A 60 0.27 7.75 18.03
N TYR A 61 0.75 6.62 17.52
CA TYR A 61 0.77 5.34 18.20
C TYR A 61 2.22 4.89 18.44
N ASP A 62 2.51 4.40 19.64
CA ASP A 62 3.81 3.85 20.01
C ASP A 62 3.81 2.34 19.76
N TYR A 63 4.49 1.91 18.71
CA TYR A 63 4.74 0.49 18.43
C TYR A 63 5.92 0.00 19.23
N ASP A 64 5.81 -1.20 19.74
CA ASP A 64 6.89 -1.90 20.41
C ASP A 64 7.16 -3.28 19.78
N SER A 65 8.16 -4.00 20.31
CA SER A 65 8.40 -5.41 20.00
C SER A 65 8.53 -5.72 18.49
N LEU A 66 9.21 -4.84 17.72
CA LEU A 66 9.58 -5.15 16.36
C LEU A 66 11.00 -5.73 16.31
N CYS A 67 11.20 -6.74 15.51
CA CYS A 67 12.54 -7.28 15.23
C CYS A 67 12.73 -7.47 13.74
N PHE A 68 13.98 -7.35 13.30
CA PHE A 68 14.35 -7.49 11.90
C PHE A 68 15.71 -8.15 11.75
N GLY A 69 15.89 -8.82 10.61
CA GLY A 69 17.18 -9.39 10.24
C GLY A 69 17.25 -9.63 8.75
N GLY A 70 18.43 -9.37 8.17
CA GLY A 70 18.57 -9.55 6.74
C GLY A 70 19.87 -8.99 6.17
N ARG A 71 19.90 -8.85 4.86
CA ARG A 71 20.98 -8.24 4.10
C ARG A 71 20.51 -6.90 3.53
N LEU A 72 21.23 -5.87 3.85
CA LEU A 72 21.02 -4.51 3.35
C LEU A 72 22.08 -4.18 2.31
N THR A 73 21.65 -3.74 1.14
CA THR A 73 22.49 -3.13 0.12
C THR A 73 22.07 -1.68 -0.10
N GLU A 74 22.75 -0.94 -0.97
CA GLU A 74 22.33 0.42 -1.35
C GLU A 74 20.91 0.48 -1.95
N LYS A 75 20.46 -0.62 -2.52
CA LYS A 75 19.25 -0.62 -3.34
C LYS A 75 18.21 -1.62 -2.86
N THR A 76 18.58 -2.56 -1.97
CA THR A 76 17.68 -3.62 -1.55
C THR A 76 17.85 -3.96 -0.08
N PHE A 77 16.75 -4.37 0.53
CA PHE A 77 16.73 -5.12 1.78
C PHE A 77 16.11 -6.48 1.49
N ASN A 78 16.81 -7.55 1.85
CA ASN A 78 16.30 -8.91 1.77
C ASN A 78 16.41 -9.54 3.16
N GLY A 79 15.28 -9.91 3.74
CA GLY A 79 15.25 -10.39 5.11
C GLY A 79 13.86 -10.63 5.65
N HIS A 80 13.78 -10.62 6.95
CA HIS A 80 12.52 -10.75 7.69
C HIS A 80 12.32 -9.57 8.64
N VAL A 81 11.06 -9.24 8.86
CA VAL A 81 10.61 -8.28 9.87
C VAL A 81 9.40 -8.89 10.59
N ARG A 82 9.43 -8.86 11.90
CA ARG A 82 8.34 -9.34 12.73
C ARG A 82 7.93 -8.26 13.71
N ALA A 83 6.64 -8.09 13.89
CA ALA A 83 6.04 -7.28 14.94
C ALA A 83 5.22 -8.16 15.87
N ASP A 84 5.31 -7.92 17.16
CA ASP A 84 4.51 -8.57 18.20
C ASP A 84 3.97 -7.52 19.18
N ASP A 85 3.44 -6.43 18.62
CA ASP A 85 2.81 -5.34 19.35
C ASP A 85 1.32 -5.64 19.59
N PRO A 86 0.70 -5.16 20.67
CA PRO A 86 -0.74 -5.38 20.94
C PRO A 86 -1.69 -4.91 19.86
N ALA A 87 -1.33 -3.88 19.07
CA ALA A 87 -2.14 -3.39 17.96
C ALA A 87 -1.66 -3.89 16.59
N LEU A 88 -0.43 -4.44 16.50
CA LEU A 88 0.14 -4.87 15.22
C LEU A 88 0.97 -6.14 15.37
N ARG A 89 0.51 -7.24 14.80
CA ARG A 89 1.27 -8.49 14.72
C ARG A 89 1.39 -8.94 13.29
N PHE A 90 2.62 -9.12 12.83
CA PHE A 90 2.88 -9.65 11.50
C PHE A 90 4.23 -10.37 11.42
N ASP A 91 4.34 -11.24 10.44
CA ASP A 91 5.60 -11.81 9.96
C ASP A 91 5.77 -11.42 8.48
N PHE A 92 6.86 -10.73 8.18
CA PHE A 92 7.26 -10.35 6.82
C PHE A 92 8.54 -11.08 6.44
N GLN A 93 8.57 -11.63 5.24
CA GLN A 93 9.78 -12.21 4.66
C GLN A 93 9.88 -11.86 3.19
N GLY A 94 11.04 -11.40 2.73
CA GLY A 94 11.25 -11.14 1.33
C GLY A 94 12.27 -10.06 1.02
N GLU A 95 12.17 -9.53 -0.19
CA GLU A 95 13.04 -8.48 -0.70
C GLU A 95 12.25 -7.24 -1.09
N GLY A 96 12.73 -6.08 -0.66
CA GLY A 96 12.28 -4.77 -1.13
C GLY A 96 13.41 -4.01 -1.79
N GLY A 97 13.20 -3.52 -3.01
CA GLY A 97 14.15 -2.69 -3.73
C GLY A 97 13.86 -1.21 -3.56
N PHE A 98 14.88 -0.45 -3.12
CA PHE A 98 14.80 1.00 -2.89
C PHE A 98 15.24 1.84 -4.10
N ASN A 99 15.32 1.25 -5.29
CA ASN A 99 15.64 2.05 -6.47
C ASN A 99 14.52 3.08 -6.72
N PRO A 100 14.78 4.40 -6.62
CA PRO A 100 13.74 5.42 -6.77
C PRO A 100 13.04 5.41 -8.13
N GLU A 101 13.71 4.94 -9.17
CA GLU A 101 13.15 4.91 -10.53
C GLU A 101 12.28 3.67 -10.77
N ARG A 102 12.66 2.54 -10.20
CA ARG A 102 11.95 1.28 -10.36
C ARG A 102 12.11 0.41 -9.10
N PRO A 103 11.37 0.69 -8.03
CA PRO A 103 11.34 -0.18 -6.87
C PRO A 103 10.77 -1.55 -7.28
N HIS A 104 11.24 -2.60 -6.64
CA HIS A 104 10.68 -3.93 -6.79
C HIS A 104 10.37 -4.54 -5.44
N TYR A 105 9.42 -5.45 -5.42
CA TYR A 105 8.88 -6.09 -4.25
C TYR A 105 8.75 -7.58 -4.52
N ASP A 106 9.36 -8.40 -3.70
CA ASP A 106 9.26 -9.85 -3.73
C ASP A 106 9.17 -10.33 -2.30
N PHE A 107 7.96 -10.36 -1.75
CA PHE A 107 7.75 -10.66 -0.34
C PHE A 107 6.45 -11.42 -0.07
N ASP A 108 6.45 -12.08 1.07
CA ASP A 108 5.31 -12.67 1.73
C ASP A 108 5.11 -11.97 3.08
N LEU A 109 3.88 -11.61 3.40
CA LEU A 109 3.48 -10.96 4.65
C LEU A 109 2.28 -11.73 5.23
N ASP A 110 2.46 -12.26 6.43
CA ASP A 110 1.36 -12.76 7.26
C ASP A 110 0.96 -11.65 8.25
N LEU A 111 -0.11 -10.93 7.94
CA LEU A 111 -0.70 -9.93 8.82
C LEU A 111 -1.68 -10.63 9.77
N ILE A 112 -1.19 -11.07 10.91
CA ILE A 112 -1.94 -11.82 11.92
C ILE A 112 -3.00 -10.94 12.58
N HIS A 113 -2.64 -9.67 12.86
CA HIS A 113 -3.51 -8.73 13.55
C HIS A 113 -3.06 -7.29 13.29
N ALA A 114 -3.98 -6.42 12.87
CA ALA A 114 -3.77 -4.97 12.78
C ALA A 114 -5.01 -4.25 13.27
N ASP A 115 -4.94 -3.60 14.43
CA ASP A 115 -6.00 -2.73 14.97
C ASP A 115 -5.85 -1.33 14.37
N LEU A 116 -6.50 -1.11 13.22
CA LEU A 116 -6.40 0.13 12.46
C LEU A 116 -6.97 1.34 13.21
N ALA A 117 -7.96 1.11 14.08
CA ALA A 117 -8.53 2.18 14.91
C ALA A 117 -7.51 2.63 15.97
N ARG A 118 -6.91 1.68 16.69
CA ARG A 118 -5.90 1.95 17.72
C ARG A 118 -4.62 2.56 17.16
N MET A 119 -4.22 2.13 15.96
CA MET A 119 -3.08 2.70 15.22
C MET A 119 -3.38 4.07 14.57
N HIS A 120 -4.58 4.60 14.76
CA HIS A 120 -5.07 5.85 14.15
C HIS A 120 -5.08 5.88 12.61
N LEU A 121 -5.10 4.69 11.99
CA LEU A 121 -5.18 4.53 10.53
C LEU A 121 -6.62 4.57 10.01
N ASN A 122 -7.58 4.11 10.82
CA ASN A 122 -9.01 4.28 10.56
C ASN A 122 -9.64 5.07 11.71
N ARG A 123 -10.21 6.25 11.38
CA ARG A 123 -10.88 7.13 12.33
C ARG A 123 -12.41 7.10 12.21
N ARG A 124 -12.93 6.37 11.22
CA ARG A 124 -14.37 6.26 10.99
C ARG A 124 -15.01 5.27 11.96
N ASP A 125 -14.38 4.12 12.13
CA ASP A 125 -14.91 3.01 12.87
C ASP A 125 -14.27 2.91 14.27
N SER A 126 -15.07 2.63 15.28
CA SER A 126 -14.58 2.43 16.67
C SER A 126 -13.85 1.08 16.82
N VAL A 127 -14.23 0.10 16.04
CA VAL A 127 -13.54 -1.19 15.88
C VAL A 127 -13.11 -1.29 14.43
N SER A 128 -11.83 -1.55 14.18
CA SER A 128 -11.30 -1.71 12.82
C SER A 128 -10.08 -2.61 12.87
N VAL A 129 -10.29 -3.91 12.72
CA VAL A 129 -9.24 -4.92 12.88
C VAL A 129 -9.12 -5.75 11.61
N LEU A 130 -7.90 -5.83 11.07
CA LEU A 130 -7.57 -6.52 9.82
C LEU A 130 -6.60 -7.66 10.08
N SER A 131 -6.83 -8.79 9.42
CA SER A 131 -5.84 -9.84 9.18
C SER A 131 -5.85 -10.25 7.71
N ALA A 132 -4.71 -10.63 7.15
CA ALA A 132 -4.58 -11.04 5.75
C ALA A 132 -3.24 -11.71 5.49
N LEU A 133 -3.18 -12.53 4.44
CA LEU A 133 -1.94 -13.01 3.83
C LEU A 133 -1.67 -12.19 2.57
N VAL A 134 -0.48 -11.62 2.44
CA VAL A 134 -0.11 -10.83 1.26
C VAL A 134 1.12 -11.42 0.59
N GLU A 135 0.99 -11.73 -0.69
CA GLU A 135 2.10 -12.11 -1.56
C GLU A 135 2.27 -11.03 -2.61
N ALA A 136 3.45 -10.44 -2.71
CA ALA A 136 3.76 -9.42 -3.71
C ALA A 136 4.98 -9.82 -4.54
N ARG A 137 4.79 -9.88 -5.84
CA ARG A 137 5.83 -10.11 -6.85
C ARG A 137 5.66 -9.05 -7.91
N ALA A 138 6.15 -7.85 -7.63
CA ALA A 138 5.82 -6.69 -8.44
C ALA A 138 6.95 -5.66 -8.46
N SER A 139 6.87 -4.75 -9.41
CA SER A 139 7.71 -3.55 -9.50
C SER A 139 6.85 -2.34 -9.86
N GLY A 140 7.29 -1.15 -9.48
CA GLY A 140 6.58 0.09 -9.75
C GLY A 140 6.35 0.90 -8.47
N ARG A 141 6.18 2.22 -8.62
CA ARG A 141 5.92 3.17 -7.52
C ARG A 141 4.44 3.51 -7.37
N THR A 142 3.74 3.42 -8.46
CA THR A 142 2.32 3.78 -8.58
C THR A 142 1.59 2.71 -9.38
N LEU A 143 0.28 2.80 -9.45
CA LEU A 143 -0.51 1.93 -10.33
C LEU A 143 -0.11 2.10 -11.81
N ASP A 144 0.34 3.28 -12.20
CA ASP A 144 0.71 3.61 -13.59
C ASP A 144 1.96 2.90 -14.09
N ASP A 145 2.82 2.47 -13.20
CA ASP A 145 4.06 1.75 -13.49
C ASP A 145 4.13 0.37 -12.83
N LEU A 146 3.01 -0.08 -12.23
CA LEU A 146 2.91 -1.40 -11.61
C LEU A 146 3.07 -2.50 -12.64
N ASN A 147 4.09 -3.36 -12.46
CA ASN A 147 4.29 -4.56 -13.23
C ASN A 147 4.49 -5.74 -12.30
N GLY A 148 3.65 -6.76 -12.45
CA GLY A 148 3.64 -7.94 -11.62
C GLY A 148 2.32 -8.14 -10.90
N LYS A 149 2.35 -8.97 -9.87
CA LYS A 149 1.17 -9.48 -9.19
C LYS A 149 1.24 -9.25 -7.69
N VAL A 150 0.12 -8.84 -7.13
CA VAL A 150 -0.12 -8.79 -5.69
C VAL A 150 -1.35 -9.63 -5.38
N THR A 151 -1.21 -10.59 -4.50
CA THR A 151 -2.30 -11.44 -4.02
C THR A 151 -2.53 -11.16 -2.54
N VAL A 152 -3.77 -10.92 -2.16
CA VAL A 152 -4.19 -10.80 -0.77
C VAL A 152 -5.17 -11.92 -0.49
N GLY A 153 -4.81 -12.81 0.44
CA GLY A 153 -5.60 -13.98 0.80
C GLY A 153 -6.08 -13.93 2.25
N ASP A 154 -7.05 -14.77 2.55
CA ASP A 154 -7.57 -15.02 3.91
C ASP A 154 -7.87 -13.73 4.70
N VAL A 155 -8.43 -12.74 3.99
CA VAL A 155 -8.77 -11.45 4.58
C VAL A 155 -9.92 -11.60 5.56
N VAL A 156 -9.71 -11.12 6.78
CA VAL A 156 -10.77 -10.92 7.77
C VAL A 156 -10.69 -9.48 8.26
N TYR A 157 -11.69 -8.69 7.91
CA TYR A 157 -11.81 -7.32 8.38
C TYR A 157 -13.03 -7.18 9.27
N ARG A 158 -12.80 -6.90 10.54
CA ARG A 158 -13.86 -6.62 11.53
C ARG A 158 -13.98 -5.11 11.68
N TYR A 159 -15.16 -4.60 11.47
CA TYR A 159 -15.48 -3.18 11.62
C TYR A 159 -16.78 -3.02 12.40
N ASN A 160 -16.74 -2.25 13.47
CA ASN A 160 -17.84 -2.07 14.41
C ASN A 160 -18.46 -3.42 14.85
N ALA A 161 -19.68 -3.73 14.45
CA ALA A 161 -20.38 -5.00 14.75
C ALA A 161 -20.27 -6.04 13.61
N ASP A 162 -19.66 -5.68 12.48
CA ASP A 162 -19.67 -6.46 11.25
C ASP A 162 -18.31 -7.09 10.93
N THR A 163 -18.32 -8.04 10.02
CA THR A 163 -17.11 -8.71 9.55
C THR A 163 -17.18 -8.98 8.05
N LEU A 164 -16.23 -8.44 7.31
CA LEU A 164 -15.97 -8.76 5.91
C LEU A 164 -14.93 -9.86 5.81
N ARG A 165 -15.20 -10.88 4.98
CA ARG A 165 -14.25 -11.96 4.69
C ARG A 165 -14.10 -12.13 3.19
N THR A 166 -12.87 -12.43 2.76
CA THR A 166 -12.62 -12.88 1.39
C THR A 166 -11.43 -13.82 1.37
N THR A 167 -11.51 -14.85 0.56
CA THR A 167 -10.44 -15.84 0.46
C THR A 167 -9.32 -15.35 -0.44
N ARG A 168 -9.63 -14.55 -1.47
CA ARG A 168 -8.61 -14.07 -2.40
C ARG A 168 -9.01 -12.81 -3.13
N LEU A 169 -8.05 -11.89 -3.19
CA LEU A 169 -8.05 -10.72 -4.06
C LEU A 169 -6.69 -10.70 -4.79
N THR A 170 -6.72 -10.57 -6.11
CA THR A 170 -5.51 -10.52 -6.93
C THR A 170 -5.51 -9.26 -7.78
N LEU A 171 -4.43 -8.51 -7.70
CA LEU A 171 -4.13 -7.36 -8.55
C LEU A 171 -2.96 -7.73 -9.47
N ASP A 172 -3.17 -7.65 -10.78
CA ASP A 172 -2.15 -7.89 -11.80
C ASP A 172 -1.98 -6.62 -12.64
N GLY A 173 -0.76 -6.11 -12.69
CA GLY A 173 -0.38 -4.94 -13.47
C GLY A 173 0.60 -5.30 -14.58
N GLN A 174 0.31 -4.80 -15.80
CA GLN A 174 1.19 -4.97 -16.95
C GLN A 174 1.27 -3.62 -17.67
N ASN A 175 2.16 -2.77 -17.19
CA ASN A 175 2.27 -1.40 -17.67
C ASN A 175 3.59 -1.16 -18.40
N SER A 176 3.49 -0.51 -19.55
CA SER A 176 4.62 -0.08 -20.37
C SER A 176 4.37 1.33 -20.91
N ALA A 177 5.35 1.91 -21.59
CA ALA A 177 5.16 3.18 -22.27
C ALA A 177 4.06 3.04 -23.33
N GLY A 178 2.96 3.80 -23.19
CA GLY A 178 1.84 3.80 -24.12
C GLY A 178 0.91 2.59 -24.03
N SER A 179 1.02 1.75 -23.00
CA SER A 179 0.06 0.66 -22.74
C SER A 179 -0.06 0.39 -21.25
N LYS A 180 -1.24 0.58 -20.72
CA LYS A 180 -1.60 0.35 -19.32
C LYS A 180 -2.61 -0.79 -19.25
N TYR A 181 -2.33 -1.78 -18.44
CA TYR A 181 -3.26 -2.85 -18.11
C TYR A 181 -3.24 -3.13 -16.63
N LEU A 182 -4.42 -3.14 -16.03
CA LEU A 182 -4.62 -3.50 -14.64
C LEU A 182 -5.81 -4.46 -14.56
N SER A 183 -5.66 -5.55 -13.84
CA SER A 183 -6.71 -6.52 -13.57
C SER A 183 -6.84 -6.73 -12.07
N LEU A 184 -8.05 -6.58 -11.57
CA LEU A 184 -8.45 -6.95 -10.23
C LEU A 184 -9.38 -8.15 -10.31
N GLN A 185 -9.11 -9.20 -9.57
CA GLN A 185 -9.95 -10.37 -9.44
C GLN A 185 -10.25 -10.63 -7.97
N SER A 186 -11.52 -10.80 -7.62
CA SER A 186 -11.95 -11.12 -6.28
C SER A 186 -13.26 -11.91 -6.28
N GLU A 187 -13.70 -12.33 -5.10
CA GLU A 187 -15.02 -12.93 -4.91
C GLU A 187 -16.16 -11.91 -5.09
N PHE A 188 -15.86 -10.62 -4.90
CA PHE A 188 -16.85 -9.55 -4.94
C PHE A 188 -17.04 -8.96 -6.33
N ALA A 189 -15.96 -8.79 -7.07
CA ALA A 189 -15.98 -8.24 -8.42
C ALA A 189 -14.70 -8.59 -9.17
N ASP A 190 -14.81 -8.69 -10.48
CA ASP A 190 -13.66 -8.61 -11.37
C ASP A 190 -13.66 -7.27 -12.07
N ALA A 191 -12.48 -6.66 -12.17
CA ALA A 191 -12.32 -5.41 -12.90
C ALA A 191 -11.10 -5.48 -13.82
N THR A 192 -11.22 -4.98 -15.02
CA THR A 192 -10.10 -4.80 -15.94
C THR A 192 -10.07 -3.38 -16.47
N PHE A 193 -8.89 -2.82 -16.48
CA PHE A 193 -8.67 -1.49 -17.02
C PHE A 193 -7.58 -1.53 -18.07
N ARG A 194 -7.84 -0.96 -19.22
CA ARG A 194 -6.88 -0.80 -20.34
C ARG A 194 -6.89 0.65 -20.79
N SER A 195 -5.70 1.24 -20.89
CA SER A 195 -5.54 2.63 -21.30
C SER A 195 -4.16 2.84 -21.93
N ARG A 196 -4.00 3.95 -22.64
CA ARG A 196 -2.70 4.52 -23.00
C ARG A 196 -2.35 5.71 -22.13
N THR A 197 -3.35 6.26 -21.47
CA THR A 197 -3.24 7.42 -20.57
C THR A 197 -3.06 6.94 -19.11
N ASP A 198 -2.43 7.75 -18.28
CA ASP A 198 -2.21 7.47 -16.86
C ASP A 198 -3.54 7.30 -16.11
N TYR A 199 -3.59 6.35 -15.20
CA TYR A 199 -4.78 6.03 -14.39
C TYR A 199 -5.32 7.25 -13.65
N LYS A 200 -4.43 8.09 -13.10
CA LYS A 200 -4.83 9.31 -12.41
C LYS A 200 -5.69 10.22 -13.31
N THR A 201 -5.24 10.47 -14.52
CA THR A 201 -5.97 11.30 -15.51
C THR A 201 -7.32 10.70 -15.84
N VAL A 202 -7.38 9.39 -16.05
CA VAL A 202 -8.62 8.69 -16.35
C VAL A 202 -9.58 8.71 -15.16
N PHE A 203 -9.11 8.50 -13.93
CA PHE A 203 -9.94 8.59 -12.73
C PHE A 203 -10.45 10.02 -12.48
N GLU A 204 -9.65 11.03 -12.72
CA GLU A 204 -10.07 12.43 -12.64
C GLU A 204 -11.16 12.75 -13.68
N TYR A 205 -11.02 12.25 -14.91
CA TYR A 205 -12.02 12.37 -15.96
C TYR A 205 -13.33 11.63 -15.62
N LEU A 206 -13.22 10.39 -15.17
CA LEU A 206 -14.37 9.60 -14.69
C LEU A 206 -15.12 10.34 -13.60
N ARG A 207 -14.39 10.80 -12.59
CA ARG A 207 -14.96 11.54 -11.49
C ARG A 207 -15.69 12.79 -11.96
N SER A 208 -15.05 13.59 -12.82
CA SER A 208 -15.66 14.82 -13.34
C SER A 208 -16.92 14.54 -14.18
N SER A 209 -16.91 13.43 -14.91
CA SER A 209 -18.07 12.98 -15.69
C SER A 209 -19.20 12.50 -14.79
N LEU A 210 -18.89 11.71 -13.75
CA LEU A 210 -19.88 11.26 -12.76
C LEU A 210 -20.47 12.41 -11.95
N GLU A 211 -19.68 13.41 -11.57
CA GLU A 211 -20.14 14.63 -10.90
C GLU A 211 -21.20 15.36 -11.75
N LYS A 212 -21.05 15.34 -13.08
CA LYS A 212 -21.99 15.96 -14.03
C LYS A 212 -23.32 15.20 -14.10
N TYR A 213 -23.31 13.87 -14.00
CA TYR A 213 -24.49 13.01 -14.17
C TYR A 213 -25.15 12.60 -12.87
N ILE A 214 -24.41 12.59 -11.76
CA ILE A 214 -24.91 12.18 -10.42
C ILE A 214 -24.49 13.23 -9.37
N PRO A 215 -25.13 14.43 -9.36
CA PRO A 215 -24.76 15.50 -8.44
C PRO A 215 -24.91 15.16 -6.96
N LEU A 216 -25.78 14.19 -6.63
CA LEU A 216 -26.06 13.76 -5.24
C LEU A 216 -24.88 13.10 -4.54
N LEU A 217 -23.88 12.60 -5.26
CA LEU A 217 -22.71 11.94 -4.67
C LEU A 217 -21.61 12.92 -4.22
N TYR A 218 -21.76 14.23 -4.48
CA TYR A 218 -20.69 15.20 -4.28
C TYR A 218 -21.13 16.49 -3.58
N ASP A 219 -20.30 16.93 -2.65
CA ASP A 219 -20.46 18.20 -1.93
C ASP A 219 -20.17 19.38 -2.90
N GLU A 220 -21.19 20.20 -3.20
CA GLU A 220 -21.12 21.35 -4.10
C GLU A 220 -19.98 22.34 -3.78
N ARG A 221 -19.58 22.45 -2.49
CA ARG A 221 -18.50 23.34 -2.06
C ARG A 221 -17.13 22.90 -2.53
N LYS A 222 -16.92 21.58 -2.70
CA LYS A 222 -15.67 21.00 -3.21
C LYS A 222 -15.60 21.02 -4.72
N ALA A 223 -16.73 20.90 -5.41
CA ALA A 223 -16.83 20.95 -6.87
C ALA A 223 -16.45 22.33 -7.44
N ARG A 224 -16.89 23.43 -6.83
CA ARG A 224 -16.58 24.79 -7.29
C ARG A 224 -15.10 25.18 -7.25
N LYS A 225 -14.31 24.62 -6.34
CA LYS A 225 -12.85 24.88 -6.27
C LYS A 225 -12.03 24.17 -7.34
N ARG A 226 -12.57 23.12 -7.97
CA ARG A 226 -11.88 22.28 -8.95
C ARG A 226 -12.23 22.55 -10.39
N ALA A 227 -13.38 23.17 -10.65
CA ALA A 227 -13.86 23.52 -12.00
C ALA A 227 -12.95 24.50 -12.77
N ALA A 228 -11.91 25.04 -12.14
CA ALA A 228 -10.94 25.95 -12.77
C ALA A 228 -9.75 25.23 -13.44
N GLY A 229 -9.63 23.90 -13.33
CA GLY A 229 -8.62 23.11 -14.03
C GLY A 229 -9.21 22.52 -15.30
N ALA A 230 -8.71 22.92 -16.47
CA ALA A 230 -9.08 22.29 -17.73
C ALA A 230 -8.77 20.79 -17.67
N VAL A 231 -9.80 19.96 -17.73
CA VAL A 231 -9.64 18.50 -17.91
C VAL A 231 -9.09 18.34 -19.32
N SER A 232 -7.86 17.89 -19.46
CA SER A 232 -7.30 17.55 -20.76
C SER A 232 -8.15 16.45 -21.37
N VAL A 233 -8.55 16.66 -22.64
CA VAL A 233 -9.28 15.64 -23.40
C VAL A 233 -8.38 14.40 -23.46
N VAL A 234 -8.90 13.26 -23.03
CA VAL A 234 -8.21 11.98 -23.17
C VAL A 234 -8.36 11.58 -24.64
N ASP A 235 -7.34 11.86 -25.44
CA ASP A 235 -7.31 11.53 -26.89
C ASP A 235 -7.14 10.03 -27.15
N ASP A 236 -6.91 9.25 -26.09
CA ASP A 236 -6.62 7.82 -26.17
C ASP A 236 -7.77 6.97 -25.63
N TYR A 237 -7.98 5.87 -26.30
CA TYR A 237 -9.01 4.89 -25.98
C TYR A 237 -8.75 4.18 -24.65
N SER A 238 -9.58 4.46 -23.67
CA SER A 238 -9.54 3.78 -22.37
C SER A 238 -10.78 2.93 -22.15
N VAL A 239 -10.62 1.73 -21.64
CA VAL A 239 -11.70 0.78 -21.34
C VAL A 239 -11.62 0.34 -19.89
N LEU A 240 -12.67 0.61 -19.15
CA LEU A 240 -12.90 0.01 -17.83
C LEU A 240 -14.07 -0.99 -17.96
N SER A 241 -13.84 -2.23 -17.57
CA SER A 241 -14.88 -3.24 -17.44
C SER A 241 -14.92 -3.72 -16.00
N VAL A 242 -16.10 -3.77 -15.42
CA VAL A 242 -16.33 -4.27 -14.04
C VAL A 242 -17.50 -5.26 -14.10
N ASP A 243 -17.26 -6.46 -13.63
CA ASP A 243 -18.24 -7.51 -13.45
C ASP A 243 -18.47 -7.71 -11.94
N VAL A 244 -19.62 -7.31 -11.44
CA VAL A 244 -20.01 -7.40 -10.04
C VAL A 244 -20.54 -8.80 -9.75
N LYS A 245 -19.95 -9.48 -8.79
CA LYS A 245 -20.35 -10.85 -8.39
C LYS A 245 -21.19 -10.83 -7.12
N HIS A 246 -20.59 -10.41 -6.01
CA HIS A 246 -21.21 -10.38 -4.69
C HIS A 246 -20.69 -9.18 -3.89
N PHE A 247 -21.15 -7.98 -4.22
CA PHE A 247 -20.54 -6.73 -3.77
C PHE A 247 -21.11 -6.18 -2.45
N THR A 248 -22.29 -6.60 -2.05
CA THR A 248 -22.98 -6.08 -0.85
C THR A 248 -22.08 -6.03 0.40
N PRO A 249 -21.32 -7.10 0.77
CA PRO A 249 -20.48 -7.05 1.97
C PRO A 249 -19.36 -6.01 1.89
N VAL A 250 -18.86 -5.71 0.70
CA VAL A 250 -17.83 -4.68 0.47
C VAL A 250 -18.47 -3.29 0.53
N ALA A 251 -19.65 -3.13 -0.06
CA ALA A 251 -20.39 -1.87 -0.04
C ALA A 251 -20.65 -1.40 1.40
N ASP A 252 -21.13 -2.29 2.25
CA ASP A 252 -21.41 -2.01 3.66
C ASP A 252 -20.14 -1.63 4.45
N ALA A 253 -19.01 -2.27 4.13
CA ALA A 253 -17.73 -1.98 4.78
C ALA A 253 -17.10 -0.65 4.34
N VAL A 254 -17.33 -0.21 3.09
CA VAL A 254 -16.64 0.93 2.49
C VAL A 254 -17.49 2.20 2.46
N ALA A 255 -18.79 2.08 2.18
CA ALA A 255 -19.67 3.22 1.99
C ALA A 255 -21.10 2.89 2.40
N ASP A 256 -21.54 3.47 3.53
CA ASP A 256 -22.89 3.29 4.02
C ASP A 256 -23.94 3.67 2.96
N GLY A 257 -24.87 2.77 2.69
CA GLY A 257 -25.99 2.98 1.76
C GLY A 257 -25.67 2.80 0.28
N LEU A 258 -24.46 2.38 -0.08
CA LEU A 258 -24.16 2.02 -1.46
C LEU A 258 -24.75 0.62 -1.76
N GLN A 259 -25.67 0.55 -2.73
CA GLN A 259 -26.25 -0.71 -3.17
C GLN A 259 -25.91 -0.95 -4.65
N ILE A 260 -25.25 -2.05 -4.93
CA ILE A 260 -24.96 -2.51 -6.28
C ILE A 260 -25.50 -3.93 -6.40
N ALA A 261 -26.36 -4.15 -7.38
CA ALA A 261 -26.96 -5.47 -7.59
C ALA A 261 -25.90 -6.48 -8.04
N ASP A 262 -25.95 -7.69 -7.49
CA ASP A 262 -25.12 -8.80 -7.92
C ASP A 262 -25.40 -9.13 -9.42
N GLY A 263 -24.35 -9.49 -10.15
CA GLY A 263 -24.42 -9.70 -11.60
C GLY A 263 -24.44 -8.43 -12.44
N SER A 264 -24.32 -7.24 -11.83
CA SER A 264 -24.20 -6.00 -12.58
C SER A 264 -22.90 -5.96 -13.39
N GLN A 265 -23.01 -5.43 -14.61
CA GLN A 265 -21.87 -5.24 -15.48
C GLN A 265 -21.76 -3.77 -15.86
N LEU A 266 -20.58 -3.22 -15.72
CA LEU A 266 -20.25 -1.87 -16.14
C LEU A 266 -19.13 -1.92 -17.17
N ARG A 267 -19.35 -1.29 -18.31
CA ARG A 267 -18.32 -1.06 -19.32
C ARG A 267 -18.29 0.39 -19.72
N LEU A 268 -17.18 1.03 -19.42
CA LEU A 268 -16.95 2.44 -19.76
C LEU A 268 -15.86 2.53 -20.82
N LEU A 269 -16.11 3.39 -21.80
CA LEU A 269 -15.23 3.71 -22.92
C LEU A 269 -15.02 5.23 -22.91
N PHE A 270 -13.78 5.66 -22.95
CA PHE A 270 -13.41 7.08 -22.89
C PHE A 270 -12.57 7.46 -24.10
#